data_5a1dcf823b2adbad4dedc66ec99427ea
#
_entry.id   5a1dcf823b2adbad4dedc66ec99427ea
#
_cell.length_a   1.000
_cell.length_b   1.000
_cell.length_c   1.000
_cell.angle_alpha   90.00
_cell.angle_beta   90.00
_cell.angle_gamma   90.00
#
_symmetry.space_group_name_H-M   'P 1'
#
loop_
_entity.id
_entity.type
_entity.pdbx_description
1 polymer ?
#
loop_
_entity_poly.entity_id
_entity_poly.type
_entity_poly.pdbx_seq_one_letter_code
_entity_poly.pdbx_strand_id
1 'polypeptide(L)'
;MLQRNTTPILRHLHFALMNAKTIKTPKIALALAGGGPLGAIYEVGAMCALEESLVGLDFTKLDHYVGVSAGGFIVAAMANGMTPRELCASFIENDNEKSETFDPSWLMEPAYGEFARRGIMLPGLLLSAFWGMTLGRKSFMTALERLAPGLPTGAFSNQQVDTQLARLFSQKGRTNDFRKLKTKLTLVATNLDSAEPAPFGRPGWDHVPISQAVQASSALPGLFPPVEIDDQYYVDGALKKTMHASVALDDGVDLLLCLNPLVPFDATSPQVAKVMQRGLPSEKRKIPRIVDGGLPAVLSQTFRSMIHSRMELGMKHYEHAYPHTDIILIEPDHRDPELYLANTFSYAQRRHLAEHAYQQTRQMLRSRKTGLSAKLARHGISLNHDVLDDIHRHLSKPA
;
A
#
# COMPACT_ATOMS: atom_id res chain seq x y z
N MET A 1 18.61 73.06 -19.24
CA MET A 1 18.07 72.36 -18.08
C MET A 1 16.71 71.70 -18.47
N LEU A 2 16.73 70.45 -18.82
CA LEU A 2 15.55 69.66 -19.15
C LEU A 2 15.38 68.56 -18.10
N GLN A 3 14.49 68.77 -17.14
CA GLN A 3 14.07 67.73 -16.19
C GLN A 3 13.15 66.73 -16.90
N ARG A 4 13.60 65.48 -16.95
CA ARG A 4 12.80 64.35 -17.40
C ARG A 4 11.86 63.91 -16.27
N ASN A 5 10.57 64.21 -16.39
CA ASN A 5 9.52 63.62 -15.57
C ASN A 5 9.32 62.15 -15.97
N THR A 6 9.85 61.24 -15.17
CA THR A 6 9.53 59.80 -15.30
C THR A 6 8.16 59.56 -14.67
N THR A 7 7.21 59.11 -15.49
CA THR A 7 5.81 58.90 -15.22
C THR A 7 5.58 57.93 -14.05
N PRO A 8 4.60 58.15 -13.13
CA PRO A 8 4.30 57.31 -11.95
C PRO A 8 3.92 55.86 -12.29
N ILE A 9 3.45 55.65 -13.52
CA ILE A 9 3.01 54.31 -14.02
C ILE A 9 4.14 53.29 -14.03
N LEU A 10 5.35 53.64 -14.37
CA LEU A 10 6.50 52.70 -14.37
C LEU A 10 6.94 52.30 -12.94
N ARG A 11 6.73 53.10 -11.93
CA ARG A 11 7.00 52.76 -10.53
C ARG A 11 5.98 51.75 -9.99
N HIS A 12 4.69 51.88 -10.35
CA HIS A 12 3.66 50.92 -9.93
C HIS A 12 3.83 49.54 -10.62
N LEU A 13 4.23 49.52 -11.88
CA LEU A 13 4.55 48.26 -12.57
C LEU A 13 5.78 47.57 -11.97
N HIS A 14 6.81 48.34 -11.58
CA HIS A 14 8.01 47.77 -10.97
C HIS A 14 7.75 47.24 -9.56
N PHE A 15 6.89 47.90 -8.78
CA PHE A 15 6.46 47.43 -7.46
C PHE A 15 5.54 46.22 -7.53
N ALA A 16 4.69 46.10 -8.56
CA ALA A 16 3.84 44.92 -8.84
C ALA A 16 4.67 43.71 -9.30
N LEU A 17 5.72 43.93 -10.08
CA LEU A 17 6.65 42.88 -10.51
C LEU A 17 7.58 42.39 -9.39
N MET A 18 7.95 43.26 -8.44
CA MET A 18 8.75 42.86 -7.28
C MET A 18 7.95 42.13 -6.19
N ASN A 19 6.62 42.24 -6.22
CA ASN A 19 5.70 41.50 -5.32
C ASN A 19 5.04 40.28 -5.97
N ALA A 20 5.44 39.88 -7.16
CA ALA A 20 5.14 38.57 -7.66
C ALA A 20 5.90 37.57 -6.78
N LYS A 21 5.30 37.21 -5.61
CA LYS A 21 5.67 36.00 -4.89
C LYS A 21 5.74 34.91 -5.95
N THR A 22 6.92 34.38 -6.20
CA THR A 22 7.10 33.14 -6.95
C THR A 22 6.10 32.17 -6.35
N ILE A 23 5.04 31.88 -7.10
CA ILE A 23 4.04 30.88 -6.71
C ILE A 23 4.81 29.58 -6.72
N LYS A 24 5.30 29.19 -5.54
CA LYS A 24 5.99 27.89 -5.36
C LYS A 24 4.96 26.82 -5.70
N THR A 25 5.24 26.02 -6.71
CA THR A 25 4.43 24.82 -7.01
C THR A 25 4.40 23.94 -5.77
N PRO A 26 3.22 23.57 -5.23
CA PRO A 26 3.15 22.76 -4.05
C PRO A 26 3.77 21.37 -4.32
N LYS A 27 4.56 20.90 -3.39
CA LYS A 27 5.12 19.54 -3.43
C LYS A 27 4.07 18.56 -2.91
N ILE A 28 3.74 17.58 -3.71
CA ILE A 28 2.69 16.62 -3.41
C ILE A 28 3.29 15.21 -3.33
N ALA A 29 2.92 14.49 -2.29
CA ALA A 29 3.32 13.10 -2.12
C ALA A 29 2.12 12.16 -1.98
N LEU A 30 2.37 10.89 -2.30
CA LEU A 30 1.45 9.77 -2.11
C LEU A 30 2.12 8.71 -1.25
N ALA A 31 1.44 8.28 -0.19
CA ALA A 31 1.86 7.17 0.65
C ALA A 31 0.81 6.06 0.63
N LEU A 32 1.20 4.87 0.17
CA LEU A 32 0.35 3.69 0.13
C LEU A 32 0.81 2.65 1.15
N ALA A 33 -0.13 2.15 1.94
CA ALA A 33 0.11 1.13 2.95
C ALA A 33 0.19 -0.27 2.34
N GLY A 34 0.61 -1.24 3.15
CA GLY A 34 0.44 -2.66 2.80
C GLY A 34 -1.00 -3.12 2.93
N GLY A 35 -1.32 -4.25 2.35
CA GLY A 35 -2.67 -4.83 2.44
C GLY A 35 -2.79 -6.20 1.76
N GLY A 36 -1.68 -6.75 1.28
CA GLY A 36 -1.68 -7.96 0.47
C GLY A 36 -2.48 -7.80 -0.83
N PRO A 37 -2.87 -8.89 -1.50
CA PRO A 37 -3.58 -8.82 -2.77
C PRO A 37 -4.91 -8.06 -2.71
N LEU A 38 -5.68 -8.23 -1.63
CA LEU A 38 -6.94 -7.48 -1.45
C LEU A 38 -6.71 -5.98 -1.24
N GLY A 39 -5.65 -5.64 -0.48
CA GLY A 39 -5.24 -4.24 -0.31
C GLY A 39 -4.88 -3.59 -1.64
N ALA A 40 -4.10 -4.27 -2.47
CA ALA A 40 -3.76 -3.79 -3.82
C ALA A 40 -5.01 -3.55 -4.68
N ILE A 41 -5.98 -4.48 -4.66
CA ILE A 41 -7.24 -4.32 -5.41
C ILE A 41 -8.02 -3.09 -4.90
N TYR A 42 -8.11 -2.91 -3.58
CA TYR A 42 -8.74 -1.73 -2.97
C TYR A 42 -8.03 -0.44 -3.39
N GLU A 43 -6.70 -0.40 -3.29
CA GLU A 43 -5.90 0.78 -3.63
C GLU A 43 -6.05 1.15 -5.10
N VAL A 44 -6.05 0.19 -6.02
CA VAL A 44 -6.27 0.46 -7.45
C VAL A 44 -7.66 1.07 -7.69
N GLY A 45 -8.73 0.51 -7.09
CA GLY A 45 -10.07 1.06 -7.20
C GLY A 45 -10.18 2.47 -6.62
N ALA A 46 -9.62 2.69 -5.44
CA ALA A 46 -9.58 3.99 -4.78
C ALA A 46 -8.77 5.03 -5.58
N MET A 47 -7.61 4.64 -6.13
CA MET A 47 -6.78 5.52 -6.94
C MET A 47 -7.47 5.93 -8.24
N CYS A 48 -8.23 5.05 -8.89
CA CYS A 48 -9.05 5.43 -10.06
C CYS A 48 -10.12 6.46 -9.68
N ALA A 49 -10.78 6.29 -8.53
CA ALA A 49 -11.74 7.29 -8.04
C ALA A 49 -11.10 8.64 -7.76
N LEU A 50 -9.89 8.65 -7.20
CA LEU A 50 -9.13 9.89 -6.96
C LEU A 50 -8.69 10.55 -8.26
N GLU A 51 -8.16 9.79 -9.22
CA GLU A 51 -7.72 10.29 -10.53
C GLU A 51 -8.85 11.02 -11.27
N GLU A 52 -10.05 10.46 -11.27
CA GLU A 52 -11.21 11.07 -11.92
C GLU A 52 -11.81 12.24 -11.14
N SER A 53 -11.68 12.23 -9.82
CA SER A 53 -12.33 13.20 -8.93
C SER A 53 -11.48 14.41 -8.59
N LEU A 54 -10.14 14.34 -8.76
CA LEU A 54 -9.20 15.40 -8.40
C LEU A 54 -8.65 16.08 -9.67
N VAL A 55 -9.19 17.25 -9.98
CA VAL A 55 -8.74 18.06 -11.12
C VAL A 55 -7.52 18.87 -10.71
N GLY A 56 -6.52 18.90 -11.58
CA GLY A 56 -5.26 19.61 -11.35
C GLY A 56 -4.14 18.75 -10.74
N LEU A 57 -4.38 17.45 -10.55
CA LEU A 57 -3.40 16.50 -10.04
C LEU A 57 -3.10 15.41 -11.07
N ASP A 58 -1.82 15.21 -11.38
CA ASP A 58 -1.34 14.10 -12.22
C ASP A 58 -0.65 13.07 -11.31
N PHE A 59 -1.30 11.95 -11.11
CA PHE A 59 -0.80 10.91 -10.22
C PHE A 59 0.46 10.19 -10.73
N THR A 60 0.92 10.47 -11.95
CA THR A 60 2.19 9.96 -12.49
C THR A 60 3.36 10.93 -12.32
N LYS A 61 3.11 12.13 -11.78
CA LYS A 61 4.08 13.22 -11.66
C LYS A 61 4.14 13.85 -10.28
N LEU A 62 3.89 13.06 -9.25
CA LEU A 62 4.03 13.53 -7.87
C LEU A 62 5.50 13.68 -7.51
N ASP A 63 5.78 14.54 -6.53
CA ASP A 63 7.16 14.81 -6.08
C ASP A 63 7.76 13.61 -5.34
N HIS A 64 6.94 12.88 -4.57
CA HIS A 64 7.43 11.73 -3.81
C HIS A 64 6.35 10.64 -3.68
N TYR A 65 6.75 9.40 -3.94
CA TYR A 65 5.95 8.20 -3.72
C TYR A 65 6.57 7.39 -2.58
N VAL A 66 5.76 7.02 -1.61
CA VAL A 66 6.16 6.13 -0.52
C VAL A 66 5.26 4.91 -0.53
N GLY A 67 5.84 3.72 -0.51
CA GLY A 67 5.07 2.49 -0.56
C GLY A 67 5.58 1.41 0.36
N VAL A 68 4.65 0.63 0.87
CA VAL A 68 4.92 -0.53 1.72
C VAL A 68 4.13 -1.71 1.19
N SER A 69 4.78 -2.89 1.07
CA SER A 69 4.11 -4.13 0.67
C SER A 69 3.31 -3.97 -0.65
N ALA A 70 2.04 -4.30 -0.66
CA ALA A 70 1.15 -4.13 -1.82
C ALA A 70 1.14 -2.68 -2.36
N GLY A 71 1.09 -1.69 -1.47
CA GLY A 71 1.18 -0.28 -1.86
C GLY A 71 2.52 0.07 -2.51
N GLY A 72 3.60 -0.60 -2.09
CA GLY A 72 4.92 -0.46 -2.72
C GLY A 72 4.92 -0.82 -4.20
N PHE A 73 4.22 -1.90 -4.55
CA PHE A 73 4.02 -2.32 -5.93
C PHE A 73 3.30 -1.24 -6.77
N ILE A 74 2.20 -0.68 -6.26
CA ILE A 74 1.37 0.31 -6.96
C ILE A 74 2.17 1.61 -7.16
N VAL A 75 2.78 2.15 -6.11
CA VAL A 75 3.55 3.41 -6.24
C VAL A 75 4.79 3.24 -7.12
N ALA A 76 5.42 2.06 -7.15
CA ALA A 76 6.56 1.79 -8.04
C ALA A 76 6.13 1.84 -9.52
N ALA A 77 4.96 1.30 -9.85
CA ALA A 77 4.39 1.36 -11.18
C ALA A 77 4.00 2.81 -11.55
N MET A 78 3.40 3.56 -10.63
CA MET A 78 3.03 4.97 -10.84
C MET A 78 4.26 5.88 -11.01
N ALA A 79 5.31 5.69 -10.21
CA ALA A 79 6.59 6.39 -10.37
C ALA A 79 7.28 6.08 -11.71
N ASN A 80 6.97 4.93 -12.31
CA ASN A 80 7.35 4.53 -13.66
C ASN A 80 6.37 5.02 -14.74
N GLY A 81 5.42 5.91 -14.40
CA GLY A 81 4.52 6.57 -15.34
C GLY A 81 3.23 5.82 -15.67
N MET A 82 2.90 4.75 -14.95
CA MET A 82 1.60 4.09 -15.10
C MET A 82 0.51 4.87 -14.37
N THR A 83 -0.57 5.18 -15.06
CA THR A 83 -1.74 5.82 -14.45
C THR A 83 -2.54 4.84 -13.60
N PRO A 84 -3.36 5.31 -12.63
CA PRO A 84 -4.30 4.46 -11.91
C PRO A 84 -5.22 3.64 -12.84
N ARG A 85 -5.67 4.25 -13.95
CA ARG A 85 -6.51 3.57 -14.93
C ARG A 85 -5.76 2.46 -15.69
N GLU A 86 -4.49 2.67 -16.05
CA GLU A 86 -3.65 1.63 -16.66
C GLU A 86 -3.38 0.48 -15.69
N LEU A 87 -3.17 0.79 -14.41
CA LEU A 87 -3.06 -0.22 -13.36
C LEU A 87 -4.35 -1.04 -13.25
N CYS A 88 -5.51 -0.40 -13.27
CA CYS A 88 -6.80 -1.09 -13.25
C CYS A 88 -6.95 -2.02 -14.47
N ALA A 89 -6.67 -1.53 -15.67
CA ALA A 89 -6.74 -2.32 -16.90
C ALA A 89 -5.82 -3.55 -16.85
N SER A 90 -4.60 -3.39 -16.32
CA SER A 90 -3.59 -4.47 -16.25
C SER A 90 -3.89 -5.50 -15.17
N PHE A 91 -4.27 -5.05 -13.94
CA PHE A 91 -4.36 -5.91 -12.76
C PHE A 91 -5.77 -6.38 -12.43
N ILE A 92 -6.78 -5.60 -12.82
CA ILE A 92 -8.18 -5.88 -12.46
C ILE A 92 -8.95 -6.43 -13.66
N GLU A 93 -8.87 -5.76 -14.81
CA GLU A 93 -9.70 -6.09 -15.98
C GLU A 93 -9.09 -7.20 -16.84
N ASN A 94 -7.76 -7.36 -16.83
CA ASN A 94 -7.01 -8.22 -17.75
C ASN A 94 -7.33 -7.88 -19.21
N ASP A 95 -7.28 -6.59 -19.55
CA ASP A 95 -7.50 -6.13 -20.91
C ASP A 95 -6.25 -6.41 -21.74
N ASN A 96 -6.32 -7.51 -22.52
CA ASN A 96 -5.20 -8.10 -23.24
C ASN A 96 -4.74 -7.29 -24.46
N GLU A 97 -5.50 -6.25 -24.88
CA GLU A 97 -5.13 -5.51 -26.09
C GLU A 97 -3.98 -4.51 -25.90
N LYS A 98 -3.67 -4.12 -24.67
CA LYS A 98 -2.71 -3.04 -24.38
C LYS A 98 -1.69 -3.28 -23.27
N SER A 99 -1.81 -4.34 -22.48
CA SER A 99 -0.92 -4.53 -21.32
C SER A 99 -0.58 -6.00 -21.09
N GLU A 100 0.61 -6.25 -20.55
CA GLU A 100 0.94 -7.58 -20.01
C GLU A 100 -0.02 -7.88 -18.86
N THR A 101 -0.76 -8.98 -19.00
CA THR A 101 -1.69 -9.43 -17.96
C THR A 101 -0.93 -9.85 -16.73
N PHE A 102 -1.30 -9.27 -15.61
CA PHE A 102 -0.81 -9.70 -14.32
C PHE A 102 -1.65 -10.87 -13.81
N ASP A 103 -1.05 -12.04 -13.74
CA ASP A 103 -1.69 -13.22 -13.13
C ASP A 103 -1.17 -13.39 -11.69
N PRO A 104 -1.97 -13.09 -10.66
CA PRO A 104 -1.54 -13.22 -9.28
C PRO A 104 -1.43 -14.67 -8.80
N SER A 105 -1.76 -15.66 -9.60
CA SER A 105 -1.61 -17.08 -9.25
C SER A 105 -0.16 -17.43 -8.92
N TRP A 106 0.80 -16.73 -9.51
CA TRP A 106 2.22 -16.89 -9.20
C TRP A 106 2.60 -16.44 -7.77
N LEU A 107 1.80 -15.61 -7.10
CA LEU A 107 2.00 -15.29 -5.66
C LEU A 107 1.67 -16.48 -4.76
N MET A 108 0.99 -17.50 -5.29
CA MET A 108 0.56 -18.68 -4.55
C MET A 108 1.43 -19.92 -4.88
N GLU A 109 2.54 -19.74 -5.57
CA GLU A 109 3.48 -20.82 -5.78
C GLU A 109 4.08 -21.26 -4.44
N PRO A 110 3.99 -22.56 -4.06
CA PRO A 110 4.60 -23.03 -2.82
C PRO A 110 6.11 -22.78 -2.80
N ALA A 111 6.65 -22.43 -1.64
CA ALA A 111 8.08 -22.19 -1.47
C ALA A 111 8.89 -23.49 -1.45
N TYR A 112 8.84 -24.28 -2.55
CA TYR A 112 9.46 -25.60 -2.65
C TYR A 112 10.92 -25.63 -2.23
N GLY A 113 11.72 -24.61 -2.60
CA GLY A 113 13.11 -24.50 -2.22
C GLY A 113 13.30 -24.38 -0.70
N GLU A 114 12.45 -23.58 -0.04
CA GLU A 114 12.45 -23.42 1.41
C GLU A 114 12.02 -24.71 2.11
N PHE A 115 10.94 -25.36 1.63
CA PHE A 115 10.50 -26.64 2.16
C PHE A 115 11.56 -27.73 2.00
N ALA A 116 12.25 -27.83 0.87
CA ALA A 116 13.31 -28.79 0.64
C ALA A 116 14.51 -28.52 1.57
N ARG A 117 14.97 -27.28 1.64
CA ARG A 117 16.08 -26.88 2.50
C ARG A 117 15.82 -27.18 3.97
N ARG A 118 14.63 -26.87 4.48
CA ARG A 118 14.24 -27.12 5.87
C ARG A 118 13.96 -28.61 6.12
N GLY A 119 13.36 -29.30 5.15
CA GLY A 119 13.07 -30.74 5.23
C GLY A 119 14.31 -31.62 5.39
N ILE A 120 15.42 -31.24 4.74
CA ILE A 120 16.71 -31.94 4.89
C ILE A 120 17.23 -31.83 6.33
N MET A 121 16.92 -30.77 7.06
CA MET A 121 17.36 -30.58 8.45
C MET A 121 16.52 -31.40 9.45
N LEU A 122 15.26 -31.74 9.11
CA LEU A 122 14.32 -32.37 10.04
C LEU A 122 14.83 -33.68 10.68
N PRO A 123 15.45 -34.65 9.94
CA PRO A 123 15.95 -35.88 10.57
C PRO A 123 16.97 -35.63 11.68
N GLY A 124 17.92 -34.70 11.44
CA GLY A 124 18.92 -34.32 12.46
C GLY A 124 18.31 -33.62 13.68
N LEU A 125 17.32 -32.75 13.42
CA LEU A 125 16.60 -32.03 14.48
C LEU A 125 15.75 -32.99 15.32
N LEU A 126 15.04 -33.94 14.69
CA LEU A 126 14.25 -34.97 15.35
C LEU A 126 15.16 -35.85 16.24
N LEU A 127 16.30 -36.30 15.70
CA LEU A 127 17.28 -37.09 16.44
C LEU A 127 17.80 -36.30 17.66
N SER A 128 18.17 -35.03 17.48
CA SER A 128 18.65 -34.16 18.56
C SER A 128 17.57 -33.91 19.62
N ALA A 129 16.31 -33.74 19.23
CA ALA A 129 15.20 -33.58 20.15
C ALA A 129 14.94 -34.87 20.94
N PHE A 130 14.94 -36.04 20.26
CA PHE A 130 14.79 -37.36 20.90
C PHE A 130 15.88 -37.63 21.93
N TRP A 131 17.17 -37.46 21.59
CA TRP A 131 18.27 -37.62 22.51
C TRP A 131 18.22 -36.62 23.69
N GLY A 132 17.77 -35.38 23.44
CA GLY A 132 17.57 -34.39 24.49
C GLY A 132 16.48 -34.77 25.49
N MET A 133 15.42 -35.44 25.07
CA MET A 133 14.35 -35.94 25.96
C MET A 133 14.76 -37.19 26.74
N THR A 134 15.45 -38.13 26.09
CA THR A 134 15.79 -39.42 26.71
C THR A 134 16.96 -39.35 27.65
N LEU A 135 18.02 -38.60 27.29
CA LEU A 135 19.26 -38.54 28.09
C LEU A 135 19.39 -37.26 28.94
N GLY A 136 18.73 -36.15 28.52
CA GLY A 136 18.96 -34.84 29.12
C GLY A 136 17.90 -34.36 30.09
N ARG A 137 16.86 -35.13 30.43
CA ARG A 137 15.71 -34.68 31.26
C ARG A 137 15.12 -33.33 30.82
N LYS A 138 15.19 -33.01 29.50
CA LYS A 138 14.70 -31.74 28.99
C LYS A 138 13.17 -31.81 28.77
N SER A 139 12.50 -30.68 29.05
CA SER A 139 11.05 -30.55 28.86
C SER A 139 10.66 -30.78 27.41
N PHE A 140 9.45 -31.28 27.18
CA PHE A 140 8.80 -31.36 25.86
C PHE A 140 8.87 -30.02 25.08
N MET A 141 8.70 -28.88 25.76
CA MET A 141 8.80 -27.55 25.17
C MET A 141 10.20 -27.29 24.59
N THR A 142 11.27 -27.68 25.31
CA THR A 142 12.64 -27.53 24.79
C THR A 142 12.91 -28.44 23.58
N ALA A 143 12.28 -29.60 23.52
CA ALA A 143 12.35 -30.46 22.34
C ALA A 143 11.60 -29.83 21.12
N LEU A 144 10.45 -29.22 21.36
CA LEU A 144 9.68 -28.50 20.34
C LEU A 144 10.44 -27.28 19.78
N GLU A 145 11.08 -26.50 20.66
CA GLU A 145 11.96 -25.38 20.27
C GLU A 145 13.09 -25.81 19.34
N ARG A 146 13.67 -27.00 19.55
CA ARG A 146 14.71 -27.55 18.68
C ARG A 146 14.22 -27.93 17.29
N LEU A 147 12.92 -28.15 17.10
CA LEU A 147 12.32 -28.44 15.81
C LEU A 147 11.99 -27.15 15.04
N ALA A 148 11.92 -26.00 15.72
CA ALA A 148 11.55 -24.72 15.10
C ALA A 148 12.41 -24.37 13.85
N PRO A 149 13.75 -24.60 13.82
CA PRO A 149 14.55 -24.36 12.62
C PRO A 149 14.17 -25.22 11.41
N GLY A 150 13.46 -26.32 11.61
CA GLY A 150 12.93 -27.17 10.55
C GLY A 150 11.61 -26.69 9.94
N LEU A 151 10.97 -25.68 10.55
CA LEU A 151 9.75 -25.09 10.00
C LEU A 151 10.09 -24.08 8.88
N PRO A 152 9.33 -24.05 7.77
CA PRO A 152 9.54 -23.07 6.73
C PRO A 152 9.23 -21.66 7.24
N THR A 153 9.99 -20.67 6.80
CA THR A 153 9.80 -19.26 7.15
C THR A 153 8.67 -18.60 6.35
N GLY A 154 8.23 -19.21 5.26
CA GLY A 154 7.10 -18.80 4.46
C GLY A 154 6.46 -19.99 3.72
N ALA A 155 5.16 -19.91 3.51
CA ALA A 155 4.40 -20.94 2.81
C ALA A 155 4.53 -20.84 1.28
N PHE A 156 4.64 -19.63 0.75
CA PHE A 156 4.68 -19.33 -0.69
C PHE A 156 5.99 -18.64 -1.08
N SER A 157 6.37 -18.77 -2.35
CA SER A 157 7.52 -18.06 -2.92
C SER A 157 7.12 -16.65 -3.35
N ASN A 158 7.92 -15.65 -3.01
CA ASN A 158 7.76 -14.29 -3.53
C ASN A 158 8.78 -13.93 -4.62
N GLN A 159 9.53 -14.91 -5.13
CA GLN A 159 10.55 -14.66 -6.14
C GLN A 159 9.97 -14.17 -7.48
N GLN A 160 8.75 -14.59 -7.79
CA GLN A 160 8.03 -14.12 -8.96
C GLN A 160 7.71 -12.61 -8.89
N VAL A 161 7.57 -12.02 -7.69
CA VAL A 161 7.40 -10.57 -7.52
C VAL A 161 8.55 -9.83 -8.17
N ASP A 162 9.79 -10.18 -7.81
CA ASP A 162 10.99 -9.57 -8.41
C ASP A 162 11.04 -9.81 -9.92
N THR A 163 10.88 -11.06 -10.37
CA THR A 163 11.01 -11.44 -11.79
C THR A 163 9.99 -10.69 -12.67
N GLN A 164 8.72 -10.67 -12.28
CA GLN A 164 7.67 -10.04 -13.08
C GLN A 164 7.78 -8.52 -13.06
N LEU A 165 8.14 -7.93 -11.92
CA LEU A 165 8.35 -6.48 -11.83
C LEU A 165 9.62 -6.03 -12.57
N ALA A 166 10.71 -6.80 -12.49
CA ALA A 166 11.91 -6.51 -13.26
C ALA A 166 11.60 -6.49 -14.77
N ARG A 167 10.78 -7.43 -15.25
CA ARG A 167 10.30 -7.46 -16.63
C ARG A 167 9.43 -6.24 -16.95
N LEU A 168 8.46 -5.91 -16.10
CA LEU A 168 7.58 -4.75 -16.27
C LEU A 168 8.36 -3.44 -16.34
N PHE A 169 9.35 -3.27 -15.45
CA PHE A 169 10.16 -2.04 -15.36
C PHE A 169 11.30 -2.00 -16.38
N SER A 170 11.58 -3.09 -17.09
CA SER A 170 12.53 -3.12 -18.22
C SER A 170 11.91 -2.68 -19.55
N GLN A 171 10.61 -2.42 -19.59
CA GLN A 171 9.92 -1.94 -20.79
C GLN A 171 10.38 -0.53 -21.20
N LYS A 172 10.20 -0.19 -22.46
CA LYS A 172 10.56 1.13 -22.99
C LYS A 172 9.87 2.26 -22.23
N GLY A 173 10.63 3.20 -21.71
CA GLY A 173 10.14 4.35 -20.96
C GLY A 173 10.04 4.11 -19.45
N ARG A 174 10.32 2.91 -18.97
CA ARG A 174 10.36 2.53 -17.55
C ARG A 174 11.79 2.22 -17.08
N THR A 175 11.97 2.10 -15.77
CA THR A 175 13.27 1.75 -15.17
C THR A 175 13.11 0.94 -13.90
N ASN A 176 14.01 -0.04 -13.70
CA ASN A 176 14.15 -0.80 -12.47
C ASN A 176 15.23 -0.22 -11.53
N ASP A 177 15.68 1.02 -11.78
CA ASP A 177 16.73 1.71 -11.02
C ASP A 177 16.14 3.01 -10.44
N PHE A 178 16.11 3.14 -9.10
CA PHE A 178 15.61 4.33 -8.40
C PHE A 178 16.25 5.63 -8.87
N ARG A 179 17.54 5.60 -9.18
CA ARG A 179 18.35 6.78 -9.60
C ARG A 179 17.97 7.32 -10.98
N LYS A 180 17.25 6.50 -11.77
CA LYS A 180 16.80 6.87 -13.13
C LYS A 180 15.35 7.33 -13.16
N LEU A 181 14.63 7.24 -12.06
CA LEU A 181 13.27 7.76 -11.94
C LEU A 181 13.28 9.29 -12.02
N LYS A 182 12.23 9.86 -12.59
CA LYS A 182 12.02 11.32 -12.66
C LYS A 182 11.51 11.91 -11.36
N THR A 183 10.92 11.07 -10.52
CA THR A 183 10.30 11.42 -9.25
C THR A 183 10.94 10.63 -8.13
N LYS A 184 10.81 11.08 -6.89
CA LYS A 184 11.29 10.30 -5.74
C LYS A 184 10.39 9.12 -5.49
N LEU A 185 10.97 7.95 -5.31
CA LEU A 185 10.29 6.74 -4.86
C LEU A 185 11.03 6.19 -3.65
N THR A 186 10.30 5.90 -2.58
CA THR A 186 10.83 5.18 -1.42
C THR A 186 9.96 3.97 -1.12
N LEU A 187 10.57 2.80 -1.12
CA LEU A 187 9.94 1.54 -0.75
C LEU A 187 10.53 1.09 0.58
N VAL A 188 9.67 0.78 1.55
CA VAL A 188 10.19 0.48 2.88
C VAL A 188 9.94 -0.97 3.26
N ALA A 189 11.03 -1.66 3.59
CA ALA A 189 11.01 -2.97 4.26
C ALA A 189 11.49 -2.83 5.70
N THR A 190 11.45 -3.91 6.46
CA THR A 190 12.02 -3.99 7.80
C THR A 190 13.20 -4.96 7.78
N ASN A 191 14.38 -4.51 8.22
CA ASN A 191 15.52 -5.39 8.43
C ASN A 191 15.19 -6.35 9.58
N LEU A 192 15.32 -7.65 9.34
CA LEU A 192 14.90 -8.68 10.29
C LEU A 192 15.78 -8.72 11.53
N ASP A 193 17.08 -8.51 11.36
CA ASP A 193 18.07 -8.64 12.44
C ASP A 193 18.13 -7.40 13.34
N SER A 194 18.06 -6.19 12.74
CA SER A 194 18.12 -4.94 13.51
C SER A 194 16.74 -4.42 13.91
N ALA A 195 15.66 -4.93 13.31
CA ALA A 195 14.30 -4.40 13.40
C ALA A 195 14.17 -2.92 12.96
N GLU A 196 15.12 -2.39 12.18
CA GLU A 196 15.09 -1.03 11.68
C GLU A 196 14.49 -0.97 10.27
N PRO A 197 13.85 0.18 9.89
CA PRO A 197 13.32 0.35 8.54
C PRO A 197 14.45 0.47 7.52
N ALA A 198 14.28 -0.19 6.38
CA ALA A 198 15.16 -0.10 5.20
C ALA A 198 14.44 0.73 4.12
N PRO A 199 14.76 2.02 3.97
CA PRO A 199 14.07 2.91 3.01
C PRO A 199 14.75 2.86 1.64
N PHE A 200 14.50 1.80 0.86
CA PHE A 200 15.01 1.64 -0.49
C PHE A 200 14.62 2.84 -1.38
N GLY A 201 15.58 3.31 -2.17
CA GLY A 201 15.46 4.52 -2.99
C GLY A 201 15.99 5.79 -2.32
N ARG A 202 16.36 5.75 -1.03
CA ARG A 202 17.11 6.81 -0.35
C ARG A 202 18.61 6.65 -0.58
N PRO A 203 19.42 7.71 -0.40
CA PRO A 203 20.88 7.61 -0.49
C PRO A 203 21.44 6.47 0.35
N GLY A 204 22.26 5.61 -0.26
CA GLY A 204 22.77 4.38 0.35
C GLY A 204 21.86 3.15 0.25
N TRP A 205 20.61 3.34 -0.21
CA TRP A 205 19.61 2.28 -0.43
C TRP A 205 19.09 2.26 -1.88
N ASP A 206 19.58 3.15 -2.73
CA ASP A 206 19.12 3.39 -4.10
C ASP A 206 19.81 2.52 -5.17
N HIS A 207 20.80 1.71 -4.76
CA HIS A 207 21.48 0.76 -5.62
C HIS A 207 20.71 -0.55 -5.82
N VAL A 208 19.77 -0.87 -4.92
CA VAL A 208 18.92 -2.06 -5.00
C VAL A 208 17.90 -1.88 -6.14
N PRO A 209 17.64 -2.91 -6.97
CA PRO A 209 16.60 -2.84 -7.98
C PRO A 209 15.22 -2.58 -7.37
N ILE A 210 14.38 -1.77 -8.03
CA ILE A 210 13.02 -1.46 -7.55
C ILE A 210 12.20 -2.73 -7.34
N SER A 211 12.29 -3.70 -8.25
CA SER A 211 11.59 -4.98 -8.18
C SER A 211 11.97 -5.78 -6.93
N GLN A 212 13.25 -5.83 -6.59
CA GLN A 212 13.75 -6.52 -5.40
C GLN A 212 13.35 -5.78 -4.12
N ALA A 213 13.34 -4.46 -4.13
CA ALA A 213 12.87 -3.65 -3.02
C ALA A 213 11.35 -3.88 -2.76
N VAL A 214 10.52 -4.01 -3.81
CA VAL A 214 9.10 -4.40 -3.68
C VAL A 214 8.97 -5.79 -3.12
N GLN A 215 9.77 -6.75 -3.60
CA GLN A 215 9.79 -8.12 -3.08
C GLN A 215 10.10 -8.14 -1.57
N ALA A 216 11.14 -7.44 -1.14
CA ALA A 216 11.53 -7.33 0.27
C ALA A 216 10.44 -6.66 1.12
N SER A 217 9.86 -5.56 0.61
CA SER A 217 8.77 -4.84 1.29
C SER A 217 7.49 -5.65 1.41
N SER A 218 7.31 -6.69 0.59
CA SER A 218 6.12 -7.56 0.55
C SER A 218 6.34 -8.92 1.23
N ALA A 219 7.50 -9.15 1.84
CA ALA A 219 7.84 -10.42 2.47
C ALA A 219 7.18 -10.57 3.86
N LEU A 220 5.85 -10.78 3.88
CA LEU A 220 5.10 -10.96 5.12
C LEU A 220 5.46 -12.30 5.78
N PRO A 221 5.99 -12.30 7.03
CA PRO A 221 6.40 -13.52 7.72
C PRO A 221 5.28 -14.55 7.83
N GLY A 222 5.64 -15.81 7.61
CA GLY A 222 4.70 -16.93 7.57
C GLY A 222 4.03 -17.10 6.21
N LEU A 223 3.83 -16.04 5.45
CA LEU A 223 3.31 -16.10 4.07
C LEU A 223 4.46 -16.26 3.08
N PHE A 224 5.47 -15.41 3.17
CA PHE A 224 6.65 -15.40 2.31
C PHE A 224 7.94 -15.49 3.13
N PRO A 225 9.00 -16.15 2.62
CA PRO A 225 10.30 -16.12 3.23
C PRO A 225 10.89 -14.70 3.25
N PRO A 226 11.73 -14.37 4.25
CA PRO A 226 12.52 -13.15 4.22
C PRO A 226 13.38 -13.07 2.95
N VAL A 227 13.57 -11.85 2.43
CA VAL A 227 14.37 -11.59 1.24
C VAL A 227 15.77 -11.18 1.65
N GLU A 228 16.77 -11.82 1.07
CA GLU A 228 18.19 -11.50 1.28
C GLU A 228 18.65 -10.46 0.28
N ILE A 229 19.20 -9.35 0.77
CA ILE A 229 19.81 -8.26 0.00
C ILE A 229 21.08 -7.82 0.74
N ASP A 230 22.22 -7.83 0.07
CA ASP A 230 23.50 -7.41 0.63
C ASP A 230 23.84 -8.11 1.97
N ASP A 231 23.70 -9.43 2.03
CA ASP A 231 23.92 -10.27 3.22
C ASP A 231 23.03 -9.92 4.44
N GLN A 232 21.90 -9.22 4.21
CA GLN A 232 20.91 -8.89 5.23
C GLN A 232 19.54 -9.42 4.85
N TYR A 233 18.72 -9.75 5.85
CA TYR A 233 17.38 -10.28 5.64
C TYR A 233 16.30 -9.23 5.91
N TYR A 234 15.33 -9.15 4.99
CA TYR A 234 14.26 -8.16 5.04
C TYR A 234 12.89 -8.82 5.04
N VAL A 235 11.98 -8.22 5.80
CA VAL A 235 10.56 -8.61 5.88
C VAL A 235 9.67 -7.38 5.61
N ASP A 236 8.37 -7.61 5.52
CA ASP A 236 7.38 -6.59 5.20
C ASP A 236 7.50 -5.33 6.08
N GLY A 237 7.51 -4.17 5.44
CA GLY A 237 7.66 -2.88 6.11
C GLY A 237 6.50 -2.47 7.00
N ALA A 238 5.28 -3.01 6.75
CA ALA A 238 4.09 -2.71 7.55
C ALA A 238 4.21 -3.17 9.00
N LEU A 239 5.11 -4.12 9.28
CA LEU A 239 5.38 -4.59 10.63
C LEU A 239 6.00 -3.52 11.53
N LYS A 240 6.74 -2.57 10.98
CA LYS A 240 7.36 -1.46 11.73
C LYS A 240 6.46 -0.22 11.75
N LYS A 241 6.00 0.24 10.59
CA LYS A 241 5.05 1.36 10.42
C LYS A 241 4.16 1.10 9.21
N THR A 242 2.89 1.43 9.32
CA THR A 242 1.86 1.11 8.31
C THR A 242 2.19 1.67 6.92
N MET A 243 2.57 2.94 6.83
CA MET A 243 2.79 3.65 5.56
C MET A 243 4.16 4.33 5.45
N HIS A 244 4.93 4.40 6.54
CA HIS A 244 6.19 5.16 6.58
C HIS A 244 6.09 6.60 6.02
N ALA A 245 4.93 7.23 6.15
CA ALA A 245 4.61 8.55 5.59
C ALA A 245 5.58 9.67 6.05
N SER A 246 6.21 9.51 7.22
CA SER A 246 7.25 10.43 7.71
C SER A 246 8.38 10.64 6.70
N VAL A 247 8.68 9.65 5.85
CA VAL A 247 9.73 9.76 4.83
C VAL A 247 9.45 10.89 3.83
N ALA A 248 8.18 11.06 3.42
CA ALA A 248 7.79 12.15 2.55
C ALA A 248 7.64 13.49 3.33
N LEU A 249 7.12 13.42 4.56
CA LEU A 249 6.97 14.59 5.43
C LEU A 249 8.31 15.23 5.75
N ASP A 250 9.35 14.43 6.03
CA ASP A 250 10.72 14.91 6.28
C ASP A 250 11.34 15.59 5.03
N ASP A 251 10.87 15.26 3.83
CA ASP A 251 11.26 15.92 2.57
C ASP A 251 10.56 17.27 2.35
N GLY A 252 9.65 17.67 3.26
CA GLY A 252 8.97 18.97 3.24
C GLY A 252 7.94 19.07 2.11
N VAL A 253 7.06 18.07 1.99
CA VAL A 253 5.90 18.12 1.10
C VAL A 253 4.81 19.03 1.65
N ASP A 254 4.06 19.69 0.78
CA ASP A 254 2.98 20.60 1.15
C ASP A 254 1.63 19.87 1.30
N LEU A 255 1.44 18.77 0.50
CA LEU A 255 0.27 17.87 0.58
C LEU A 255 0.72 16.42 0.57
N LEU A 256 0.18 15.62 1.48
CA LEU A 256 0.37 14.18 1.53
C LEU A 256 -0.97 13.46 1.43
N LEU A 257 -1.14 12.67 0.37
CA LEU A 257 -2.25 11.73 0.21
C LEU A 257 -1.84 10.37 0.77
N CYS A 258 -2.64 9.82 1.67
CA CYS A 258 -2.41 8.54 2.32
C CYS A 258 -3.56 7.58 2.01
N LEU A 259 -3.27 6.36 1.59
CA LEU A 259 -4.25 5.28 1.47
C LEU A 259 -3.86 4.13 2.38
N ASN A 260 -4.82 3.63 3.17
CA ASN A 260 -4.62 2.50 4.04
C ASN A 260 -5.78 1.50 3.91
N PRO A 261 -5.59 0.35 3.26
CA PRO A 261 -6.61 -0.69 3.15
C PRO A 261 -6.71 -1.57 4.41
N LEU A 262 -5.76 -1.45 5.35
CA LEU A 262 -5.64 -2.31 6.52
C LEU A 262 -6.37 -1.72 7.74
N VAL A 263 -7.70 -1.73 7.70
CA VAL A 263 -8.51 -1.40 8.86
C VAL A 263 -9.01 -2.67 9.57
N PRO A 264 -9.13 -2.68 10.91
CA PRO A 264 -9.76 -3.78 11.62
C PRO A 264 -11.26 -3.84 11.28
N PHE A 265 -11.82 -5.03 11.27
CA PHE A 265 -13.24 -5.22 10.99
C PHE A 265 -14.07 -5.19 12.27
N ASP A 266 -15.11 -4.36 12.31
CA ASP A 266 -16.09 -4.34 13.39
C ASP A 266 -17.25 -5.28 13.09
N ALA A 267 -17.10 -6.55 13.48
CA ALA A 267 -18.14 -7.57 13.35
C ALA A 267 -19.33 -7.35 14.30
N THR A 268 -19.24 -6.44 15.27
CA THR A 268 -20.29 -6.19 16.27
C THR A 268 -21.34 -5.17 15.81
N SER A 269 -21.04 -4.43 14.73
CA SER A 269 -21.90 -3.38 14.22
C SER A 269 -23.27 -3.93 13.77
N PRO A 270 -24.39 -3.34 14.22
CA PRO A 270 -25.74 -3.74 13.77
C PRO A 270 -25.96 -3.59 12.26
N GLN A 271 -25.21 -2.72 11.60
CA GLN A 271 -25.27 -2.51 10.15
C GLN A 271 -24.66 -3.68 9.40
N VAL A 272 -23.52 -4.20 9.89
CA VAL A 272 -22.87 -5.43 9.39
C VAL A 272 -23.84 -6.61 9.50
N ALA A 273 -24.51 -6.75 10.65
CA ALA A 273 -25.50 -7.80 10.88
C ALA A 273 -26.60 -7.80 9.81
N LYS A 274 -27.14 -6.63 9.43
CA LYS A 274 -28.19 -6.50 8.43
C LYS A 274 -27.72 -6.86 7.01
N VAL A 275 -26.50 -6.49 6.63
CA VAL A 275 -25.94 -6.80 5.30
C VAL A 275 -25.68 -8.29 5.19
N MET A 276 -25.07 -8.91 6.20
CA MET A 276 -24.78 -10.34 6.21
C MET A 276 -26.04 -11.21 6.25
N GLN A 277 -27.14 -10.72 6.86
CA GLN A 277 -28.41 -11.42 6.90
C GLN A 277 -29.13 -11.46 5.53
N ARG A 278 -28.88 -10.52 4.62
CA ARG A 278 -29.54 -10.45 3.32
C ARG A 278 -29.09 -11.54 2.33
N GLY A 279 -27.88 -12.06 2.47
CA GLY A 279 -27.29 -13.05 1.57
C GLY A 279 -27.35 -14.50 2.04
N LEU A 280 -27.83 -14.80 3.27
CA LEU A 280 -27.83 -16.15 3.83
C LEU A 280 -29.24 -16.73 3.96
N PRO A 281 -29.42 -18.06 3.74
CA PRO A 281 -30.66 -18.77 4.08
C PRO A 281 -31.00 -18.58 5.54
N SER A 282 -32.33 -18.50 5.87
CA SER A 282 -32.83 -18.09 7.18
C SER A 282 -32.34 -18.90 8.38
N GLU A 283 -31.86 -20.11 8.16
CA GLU A 283 -31.34 -21.01 9.21
C GLU A 283 -29.89 -20.76 9.61
N LYS A 284 -29.11 -19.98 8.78
CA LYS A 284 -27.69 -19.70 9.03
C LYS A 284 -27.41 -18.23 9.33
N ARG A 285 -28.37 -17.48 9.80
CA ARG A 285 -28.26 -16.01 10.00
C ARG A 285 -27.50 -15.58 11.26
N LYS A 286 -26.54 -16.37 11.74
CA LYS A 286 -25.58 -15.88 12.73
C LYS A 286 -24.45 -15.17 12.00
N ILE A 287 -24.14 -13.94 12.43
CA ILE A 287 -22.92 -13.25 12.00
C ILE A 287 -21.76 -14.19 12.31
N PRO A 288 -20.95 -14.63 11.33
CA PRO A 288 -19.81 -15.46 11.64
C PRO A 288 -18.89 -14.65 12.55
N ARG A 289 -18.61 -15.16 13.72
CA ARG A 289 -17.59 -14.56 14.59
C ARG A 289 -16.24 -14.74 13.91
N ILE A 290 -15.36 -13.77 14.10
CA ILE A 290 -14.00 -13.82 13.50
C ILE A 290 -13.28 -15.13 13.84
N VAL A 291 -13.48 -15.63 15.07
CA VAL A 291 -12.90 -16.90 15.52
C VAL A 291 -13.38 -18.11 14.71
N ASP A 292 -14.57 -18.05 14.12
CA ASP A 292 -15.12 -19.16 13.32
C ASP A 292 -14.33 -19.35 11.98
N GLY A 293 -13.56 -18.35 11.55
CA GLY A 293 -12.60 -18.41 10.45
C GLY A 293 -11.25 -19.06 10.81
N GLY A 294 -11.09 -19.52 12.05
CA GLY A 294 -9.88 -20.20 12.53
C GLY A 294 -8.67 -19.27 12.65
N LEU A 295 -7.49 -19.89 12.77
CA LEU A 295 -6.23 -19.18 13.00
C LEU A 295 -5.94 -18.09 11.95
N PRO A 296 -6.14 -18.27 10.64
CA PRO A 296 -5.87 -17.23 9.65
C PRO A 296 -6.72 -15.96 9.87
N ALA A 297 -8.01 -16.11 10.19
CA ALA A 297 -8.89 -14.96 10.44
C ALA A 297 -8.53 -14.23 11.74
N VAL A 298 -8.19 -14.97 12.79
CA VAL A 298 -7.75 -14.41 14.08
C VAL A 298 -6.44 -13.64 13.90
N LEU A 299 -5.45 -14.22 13.22
CA LEU A 299 -4.17 -13.54 12.93
C LEU A 299 -4.39 -12.30 12.05
N SER A 300 -5.17 -12.41 10.99
CA SER A 300 -5.49 -11.27 10.11
C SER A 300 -6.09 -10.11 10.90
N GLN A 301 -7.10 -10.38 11.72
CA GLN A 301 -7.72 -9.33 12.55
C GLN A 301 -6.76 -8.75 13.57
N THR A 302 -5.94 -9.58 14.21
CA THR A 302 -4.96 -9.13 15.19
C THR A 302 -3.92 -8.22 14.54
N PHE A 303 -3.37 -8.61 13.38
CA PHE A 303 -2.42 -7.78 12.62
C PHE A 303 -3.06 -6.46 12.18
N ARG A 304 -4.29 -6.48 11.64
CA ARG A 304 -5.02 -5.26 11.26
C ARG A 304 -5.20 -4.32 12.45
N SER A 305 -5.60 -4.84 13.62
CA SER A 305 -5.78 -4.05 14.84
C SER A 305 -4.47 -3.41 15.32
N MET A 306 -3.36 -4.16 15.30
CA MET A 306 -2.04 -3.64 15.69
C MET A 306 -1.54 -2.56 14.72
N ILE A 307 -1.66 -2.81 13.41
CA ILE A 307 -1.22 -1.91 12.36
C ILE A 307 -2.04 -0.62 12.41
N HIS A 308 -3.36 -0.71 12.51
CA HIS A 308 -4.25 0.43 12.57
C HIS A 308 -4.04 1.30 13.82
N SER A 309 -3.90 0.69 15.00
CA SER A 309 -3.60 1.42 16.24
C SER A 309 -2.30 2.24 16.14
N ARG A 310 -1.25 1.65 15.57
CA ARG A 310 0.02 2.37 15.33
C ARG A 310 -0.13 3.52 14.33
N MET A 311 -0.94 3.32 13.31
CA MET A 311 -1.22 4.33 12.31
C MET A 311 -1.99 5.51 12.92
N GLU A 312 -3.03 5.28 13.72
CA GLU A 312 -3.75 6.35 14.40
C GLU A 312 -2.83 7.21 15.28
N LEU A 313 -1.93 6.58 16.03
CA LEU A 313 -0.93 7.29 16.82
C LEU A 313 0.05 8.07 15.93
N GLY A 314 0.49 7.46 14.83
CA GLY A 314 1.36 8.11 13.85
C GLY A 314 0.71 9.34 13.20
N MET A 315 -0.55 9.25 12.79
CA MET A 315 -1.29 10.35 12.18
C MET A 315 -1.46 11.52 13.15
N LYS A 316 -1.81 11.27 14.41
CA LYS A 316 -1.87 12.31 15.45
C LYS A 316 -0.51 12.98 15.66
N HIS A 317 0.57 12.20 15.66
CA HIS A 317 1.91 12.73 15.73
C HIS A 317 2.24 13.64 14.53
N TYR A 318 1.89 13.22 13.31
CA TYR A 318 2.18 13.99 12.10
C TYR A 318 1.45 15.33 12.07
N GLU A 319 0.19 15.42 12.54
CA GLU A 319 -0.56 16.65 12.64
C GLU A 319 0.16 17.70 13.52
N HIS A 320 0.86 17.25 14.57
CA HIS A 320 1.62 18.14 15.46
C HIS A 320 3.04 18.43 14.93
N ALA A 321 3.71 17.43 14.38
CA ALA A 321 5.10 17.58 13.95
C ALA A 321 5.23 18.32 12.61
N TYR A 322 4.20 18.24 11.74
CA TYR A 322 4.20 18.86 10.41
C TYR A 322 2.98 19.77 10.19
N PRO A 323 2.83 20.85 10.98
CA PRO A 323 1.63 21.70 10.99
C PRO A 323 1.39 22.48 9.68
N HIS A 324 2.39 22.52 8.80
CA HIS A 324 2.32 23.21 7.51
C HIS A 324 2.00 22.26 6.34
N THR A 325 1.89 20.96 6.59
CA THR A 325 1.54 19.96 5.58
C THR A 325 0.09 19.54 5.74
N ASP A 326 -0.66 19.60 4.65
CA ASP A 326 -2.00 19.01 4.61
C ASP A 326 -1.89 17.50 4.43
N ILE A 327 -2.50 16.73 5.33
CA ILE A 327 -2.56 15.28 5.25
C ILE A 327 -4.00 14.85 5.02
N ILE A 328 -4.22 14.00 4.00
CA ILE A 328 -5.53 13.43 3.66
C ILE A 328 -5.40 11.92 3.72
N LEU A 329 -6.08 11.30 4.69
CA LEU A 329 -6.12 9.86 4.86
C LEU A 329 -7.42 9.29 4.26
N ILE A 330 -7.25 8.26 3.45
CA ILE A 330 -8.31 7.51 2.76
C ILE A 330 -8.24 6.07 3.24
N GLU A 331 -9.35 5.59 3.80
CA GLU A 331 -9.48 4.26 4.36
C GLU A 331 -10.88 3.71 4.08
N PRO A 332 -11.04 2.38 3.98
CA PRO A 332 -12.35 1.75 3.95
C PRO A 332 -13.08 1.91 5.30
N ASP A 333 -14.40 1.81 5.28
CA ASP A 333 -15.17 1.73 6.52
C ASP A 333 -14.85 0.39 7.23
N HIS A 334 -14.46 0.46 8.51
CA HIS A 334 -14.20 -0.71 9.34
C HIS A 334 -15.41 -1.64 9.54
N ARG A 335 -16.60 -1.20 9.12
CA ARG A 335 -17.84 -1.96 9.11
C ARG A 335 -18.17 -2.55 7.74
N ASP A 336 -17.22 -2.51 6.81
CA ASP A 336 -17.41 -3.03 5.46
C ASP A 336 -17.16 -4.55 5.41
N PRO A 337 -18.22 -5.37 5.29
CA PRO A 337 -18.10 -6.82 5.25
C PRO A 337 -17.54 -7.31 3.90
N GLU A 338 -17.73 -6.56 2.80
CA GLU A 338 -17.31 -7.01 1.47
C GLU A 338 -15.80 -7.12 1.37
N LEU A 339 -15.10 -6.11 1.84
CA LEU A 339 -13.64 -6.10 1.85
C LEU A 339 -13.06 -7.12 2.85
N TYR A 340 -13.68 -7.27 4.03
CA TYR A 340 -13.15 -8.15 5.07
C TYR A 340 -13.41 -9.63 4.78
N LEU A 341 -14.60 -9.98 4.29
CA LEU A 341 -15.01 -11.35 4.01
C LEU A 341 -14.57 -11.83 2.64
N ALA A 342 -14.01 -10.95 1.80
CA ALA A 342 -13.43 -11.33 0.53
C ALA A 342 -12.33 -12.38 0.75
N ASN A 343 -12.38 -13.44 -0.04
CA ASN A 343 -11.33 -14.45 -0.02
C ASN A 343 -10.03 -13.85 -0.57
N THR A 344 -9.06 -13.64 0.31
CA THR A 344 -7.74 -13.05 -0.02
C THR A 344 -7.05 -13.75 -1.19
N PHE A 345 -7.37 -15.02 -1.41
CA PHE A 345 -6.78 -15.84 -2.47
C PHE A 345 -7.68 -15.99 -3.70
N SER A 346 -8.89 -15.41 -3.68
CA SER A 346 -9.80 -15.46 -4.83
C SER A 346 -9.66 -14.23 -5.71
N TYR A 347 -8.88 -14.37 -6.77
CA TYR A 347 -8.75 -13.32 -7.79
C TYR A 347 -10.02 -13.15 -8.64
N ALA A 348 -10.93 -14.11 -8.60
CA ALA A 348 -12.20 -14.05 -9.35
C ALA A 348 -13.08 -12.84 -8.95
N GLN A 349 -13.00 -12.40 -7.71
CA GLN A 349 -13.78 -11.27 -7.19
C GLN A 349 -13.11 -9.90 -7.37
N ARG A 350 -11.93 -9.82 -7.98
CA ARG A 350 -11.13 -8.58 -8.05
C ARG A 350 -11.86 -7.40 -8.68
N ARG A 351 -12.64 -7.65 -9.75
CA ARG A 351 -13.42 -6.59 -10.43
C ARG A 351 -14.48 -6.00 -9.51
N HIS A 352 -15.21 -6.87 -8.81
CA HIS A 352 -16.22 -6.45 -7.85
C HIS A 352 -15.62 -5.64 -6.69
N LEU A 353 -14.51 -6.12 -6.13
CA LEU A 353 -13.83 -5.44 -5.03
C LEU A 353 -13.21 -4.10 -5.43
N ALA A 354 -12.64 -4.00 -6.63
CA ALA A 354 -12.12 -2.73 -7.15
C ALA A 354 -13.25 -1.73 -7.41
N GLU A 355 -14.38 -2.17 -7.99
CA GLU A 355 -15.58 -1.36 -8.16
C GLU A 355 -16.12 -0.88 -6.81
N HIS A 356 -16.20 -1.78 -5.83
CA HIS A 356 -16.63 -1.45 -4.47
C HIS A 356 -15.74 -0.37 -3.84
N ALA A 357 -14.41 -0.54 -3.90
CA ALA A 357 -13.44 0.44 -3.40
C ALA A 357 -13.54 1.79 -4.13
N TYR A 358 -13.75 1.78 -5.45
CA TYR A 358 -13.99 2.95 -6.26
C TYR A 358 -15.23 3.71 -5.78
N GLN A 359 -16.36 3.03 -5.59
CA GLN A 359 -17.61 3.66 -5.14
C GLN A 359 -17.51 4.17 -3.71
N GLN A 360 -16.88 3.42 -2.81
CA GLN A 360 -16.65 3.86 -1.42
C GLN A 360 -15.78 5.12 -1.36
N THR A 361 -14.72 5.18 -2.15
CA THR A 361 -13.85 6.36 -2.22
C THR A 361 -14.61 7.57 -2.74
N ARG A 362 -15.41 7.42 -3.79
CA ARG A 362 -16.28 8.49 -4.29
C ARG A 362 -17.28 8.96 -3.22
N GLN A 363 -17.89 8.02 -2.49
CA GLN A 363 -18.82 8.34 -1.40
C GLN A 363 -18.12 9.10 -0.26
N MET A 364 -16.90 8.70 0.11
CA MET A 364 -16.09 9.40 1.09
C MET A 364 -15.75 10.83 0.64
N LEU A 365 -15.34 11.02 -0.62
CA LEU A 365 -15.07 12.35 -1.18
C LEU A 365 -16.32 13.24 -1.16
N ARG A 366 -17.49 12.70 -1.49
CA ARG A 366 -18.77 13.42 -1.39
C ARG A 366 -19.10 13.82 0.04
N SER A 367 -19.01 12.89 0.97
CA SER A 367 -19.38 13.12 2.39
C SER A 367 -18.46 14.14 3.07
N ARG A 368 -17.20 14.24 2.66
CA ARG A 368 -16.19 15.16 3.20
C ARG A 368 -15.93 16.38 2.31
N LYS A 369 -16.77 16.63 1.29
CA LYS A 369 -16.59 17.61 0.23
C LYS A 369 -16.14 18.97 0.74
N THR A 370 -16.83 19.56 1.72
CA THR A 370 -16.53 20.91 2.21
C THR A 370 -15.12 21.02 2.81
N GLY A 371 -14.75 20.10 3.68
CA GLY A 371 -13.42 20.12 4.32
C GLY A 371 -12.29 19.80 3.35
N LEU A 372 -12.52 18.83 2.44
CA LEU A 372 -11.52 18.45 1.43
C LEU A 372 -11.30 19.55 0.39
N SER A 373 -12.37 20.19 -0.11
CA SER A 373 -12.23 21.28 -1.10
C SER A 373 -11.35 22.41 -0.58
N ALA A 374 -11.50 22.80 0.68
CA ALA A 374 -10.69 23.86 1.28
C ALA A 374 -9.21 23.47 1.40
N LYS A 375 -8.91 22.20 1.76
CA LYS A 375 -7.54 21.67 1.80
C LYS A 375 -6.92 21.59 0.41
N LEU A 376 -7.60 20.97 -0.54
CA LEU A 376 -7.11 20.74 -1.89
C LEU A 376 -6.88 22.04 -2.67
N ALA A 377 -7.76 23.03 -2.49
CA ALA A 377 -7.64 24.33 -3.16
C ALA A 377 -6.34 25.06 -2.83
N ARG A 378 -5.78 24.88 -1.63
CA ARG A 378 -4.46 25.45 -1.25
C ARG A 378 -3.33 24.94 -2.14
N HIS A 379 -3.51 23.78 -2.74
CA HIS A 379 -2.53 23.09 -3.58
C HIS A 379 -2.89 23.16 -5.07
N GLY A 380 -3.88 23.98 -5.46
CA GLY A 380 -4.31 24.12 -6.85
C GLY A 380 -5.15 22.93 -7.36
N ILE A 381 -5.67 22.12 -6.46
CA ILE A 381 -6.48 20.93 -6.78
C ILE A 381 -7.95 21.24 -6.46
N SER A 382 -8.86 20.81 -7.33
CA SER A 382 -10.30 20.93 -7.12
C SER A 382 -11.03 19.60 -7.27
N LEU A 383 -12.20 19.48 -6.64
CA LEU A 383 -13.06 18.32 -6.79
C LEU A 383 -13.88 18.44 -8.08
N ASN A 384 -13.91 17.38 -8.87
CA ASN A 384 -14.80 17.25 -10.04
C ASN A 384 -16.20 16.85 -9.55
N HIS A 385 -17.10 17.84 -9.45
CA HIS A 385 -18.45 17.61 -8.94
C HIS A 385 -19.30 16.78 -9.90
N ASP A 386 -19.15 16.96 -11.20
CA ASP A 386 -19.91 16.22 -12.21
C ASP A 386 -19.60 14.71 -12.12
N VAL A 387 -18.32 14.37 -11.96
CA VAL A 387 -17.89 12.99 -11.75
C VAL A 387 -18.40 12.44 -10.41
N LEU A 388 -18.29 13.21 -9.34
CA LEU A 388 -18.67 12.75 -8.00
C LEU A 388 -20.18 12.55 -7.85
N ASP A 389 -20.98 13.40 -8.45
CA ASP A 389 -22.44 13.38 -8.31
C ASP A 389 -23.12 12.43 -9.30
N ASP A 390 -22.40 11.91 -10.32
CA ASP A 390 -22.90 10.91 -11.26
C ASP A 390 -23.03 9.54 -10.56
N ILE A 391 -24.28 9.16 -10.24
CA ILE A 391 -24.61 7.90 -9.57
C ILE A 391 -24.51 6.67 -10.49
N HIS A 392 -24.47 6.86 -11.81
CA HIS A 392 -24.37 5.78 -12.80
C HIS A 392 -22.94 5.50 -13.24
N ARG A 393 -21.98 6.23 -12.66
CA ARG A 393 -20.58 6.05 -13.01
C ARG A 393 -19.99 4.82 -12.33
N HIS A 394 -19.35 3.97 -13.13
CA HIS A 394 -18.68 2.76 -12.72
C HIS A 394 -17.20 2.79 -13.10
N LEU A 395 -16.37 2.04 -12.37
CA LEU A 395 -14.94 1.89 -12.63
C LEU A 395 -14.69 1.27 -14.00
N SER A 396 -15.40 0.19 -14.30
CA SER A 396 -15.39 -0.48 -15.60
C SER A 396 -16.75 -0.36 -16.25
N LYS A 397 -16.78 -0.28 -17.59
CA LYS A 397 -18.06 -0.37 -18.30
C LYS A 397 -18.75 -1.67 -17.90
N PRO A 398 -20.06 -1.65 -17.55
CA PRO A 398 -20.78 -2.88 -17.33
C PRO A 398 -20.66 -3.76 -18.57
N ALA A 399 -20.39 -5.06 -18.36
CA ALA A 399 -20.24 -6.05 -19.41
C ALA A 399 -21.56 -6.27 -20.17
#